data_66f651d559031b83797aefe04c2fb3f9
#
_entry.id   66f651d559031b83797aefe04c2fb3f9
#
_cell.length_a   1.000
_cell.length_b   1.000
_cell.length_c   1.000
_cell.angle_alpha   90.00
_cell.angle_beta   90.00
_cell.angle_gamma   90.00
#
_symmetry.space_group_name_H-M   'P 1'
#
loop_
_entity.id
_entity.type
_entity.pdbx_description
1 polymer ?
#
loop_
_entity_poly.entity_id
_entity_poly.type
_entity_poly.pdbx_seq_one_letter_code
_entity_poly.pdbx_strand_id
1 'polypeptide(L)'
;MAAESTDKKKVLKEYLWITFAVIIMDIGIYVFKFPNNFSFGGVSGMAVVISNFTILSASQINLVINLLLLVLGFAILGKNFGVKTAYVTVLSSLLLNAFEVVFPMKAPLTNEIMLELCFAILLPAIASALLFYENASGGGTDIIAMVIRKYSTMNVSTALLWTDLVVVVCAFLVFDTVTGLCSILGLLAKSLVIDKFIERMKLNKYFTIVSTNPDPICNYITHDLH
;
A
#
# COMPACT_ATOMS: atom_id res chain seq x y z
N MET A 1 21.02 11.29 -27.08
CA MET A 1 21.75 10.28 -26.30
C MET A 1 21.83 10.58 -24.79
N ALA A 2 22.27 11.77 -24.33
CA ALA A 2 22.34 12.08 -22.89
C ALA A 2 20.96 12.15 -22.20
N ALA A 3 19.96 12.78 -22.82
CA ALA A 3 18.60 12.89 -22.28
C ALA A 3 17.90 11.53 -22.13
N GLU A 4 18.07 10.63 -23.10
CA GLU A 4 17.49 9.28 -23.09
C GLU A 4 18.12 8.36 -22.03
N SER A 5 19.41 8.53 -21.76
CA SER A 5 20.13 7.83 -20.68
C SER A 5 19.69 8.30 -19.29
N THR A 6 19.36 9.58 -19.14
CA THR A 6 18.88 10.17 -17.88
C THR A 6 17.48 9.68 -17.56
N ASP A 7 16.61 9.55 -18.57
CA ASP A 7 15.23 9.06 -18.40
C ASP A 7 15.21 7.57 -18.02
N LYS A 8 16.05 6.73 -18.64
CA LYS A 8 16.19 5.31 -18.29
C LYS A 8 16.70 5.11 -16.84
N LYS A 9 17.64 5.92 -16.38
CA LYS A 9 18.14 5.87 -14.99
C LYS A 9 17.06 6.26 -13.97
N LYS A 10 16.22 7.24 -14.31
CA LYS A 10 15.11 7.66 -13.47
C LYS A 10 14.06 6.56 -13.33
N VAL A 11 13.64 5.98 -14.44
CA VAL A 11 12.69 4.85 -14.46
C VAL A 11 13.23 3.65 -13.67
N LEU A 12 14.52 3.30 -13.86
CA LEU A 12 15.14 2.21 -13.12
C LEU A 12 15.12 2.48 -11.60
N LYS A 13 15.41 3.71 -11.18
CA LYS A 13 15.36 4.11 -9.76
C LYS A 13 13.94 3.99 -9.18
N GLU A 14 12.92 4.42 -9.93
CA GLU A 14 11.51 4.27 -9.52
C GLU A 14 11.15 2.80 -9.29
N TYR A 15 11.47 1.90 -10.23
CA TYR A 15 11.19 0.47 -10.08
C TYR A 15 11.99 -0.20 -8.96
N LEU A 16 13.21 0.23 -8.68
CA LEU A 16 13.97 -0.24 -7.52
C LEU A 16 13.30 0.15 -6.20
N TRP A 17 12.81 1.40 -6.08
CA TRP A 17 12.06 1.85 -4.90
C TRP A 17 10.74 1.08 -4.75
N ILE A 18 10.01 0.87 -5.84
CA ILE A 18 8.79 0.06 -5.86
C ILE A 18 9.08 -1.37 -5.38
N THR A 19 10.12 -2.01 -5.92
CA THR A 19 10.50 -3.38 -5.52
C THR A 19 10.85 -3.46 -4.04
N PHE A 20 11.63 -2.50 -3.52
CA PHE A 20 11.97 -2.43 -2.10
C PHE A 20 10.73 -2.27 -1.22
N ALA A 21 9.81 -1.40 -1.63
CA ALA A 21 8.53 -1.21 -0.92
C ALA A 21 7.71 -2.51 -0.90
N VAL A 22 7.61 -3.23 -2.03
CA VAL A 22 6.89 -4.50 -2.11
C VAL A 22 7.48 -5.55 -1.17
N ILE A 23 8.81 -5.68 -1.13
CA ILE A 23 9.47 -6.64 -0.22
C ILE A 23 9.12 -6.34 1.24
N ILE A 24 9.20 -5.07 1.66
CA ILE A 24 8.85 -4.66 3.03
C ILE A 24 7.37 -4.96 3.32
N MET A 25 6.48 -4.66 2.36
CA MET A 25 5.06 -4.92 2.48
C MET A 25 4.78 -6.41 2.70
N ASP A 26 5.38 -7.25 1.87
CA ASP A 26 5.13 -8.69 1.88
C ASP A 26 5.72 -9.39 3.11
N ILE A 27 6.86 -8.91 3.62
CA ILE A 27 7.39 -9.36 4.92
C ILE A 27 6.37 -9.04 6.02
N GLY A 28 5.84 -7.83 6.07
CA GLY A 28 4.83 -7.44 7.05
C GLY A 28 3.55 -8.27 6.97
N ILE A 29 3.12 -8.59 5.75
CA ILE A 29 1.92 -9.40 5.51
C ILE A 29 2.18 -10.87 5.85
N TYR A 30 3.23 -11.46 5.32
CA TYR A 30 3.47 -12.89 5.44
C TYR A 30 3.90 -13.30 6.84
N VAL A 31 4.84 -12.56 7.44
CA VAL A 31 5.46 -12.93 8.73
C VAL A 31 4.56 -12.56 9.91
N PHE A 32 3.94 -11.39 9.87
CA PHE A 32 3.24 -10.85 11.05
C PHE A 32 1.72 -10.89 10.94
N LYS A 33 1.17 -10.72 9.73
CA LYS A 33 -0.27 -10.60 9.55
C LYS A 33 -0.97 -11.94 9.36
N PHE A 34 -0.50 -12.79 8.44
CA PHE A 34 -1.14 -14.07 8.12
C PHE A 34 -1.16 -15.05 9.31
N PRO A 35 -0.04 -15.28 10.04
CA PRO A 35 -0.05 -16.24 11.14
C PRO A 35 -0.94 -15.84 12.32
N ASN A 36 -1.17 -14.53 12.49
CA ASN A 36 -2.04 -13.98 13.53
C ASN A 36 -3.50 -13.79 13.10
N ASN A 37 -3.87 -14.16 11.88
CA ASN A 37 -5.20 -13.95 11.30
C ASN A 37 -5.68 -12.48 11.32
N PHE A 38 -4.74 -11.51 11.32
CA PHE A 38 -5.11 -10.10 11.29
C PHE A 38 -5.73 -9.75 9.94
N SER A 39 -6.98 -9.30 9.94
CA SER A 39 -7.80 -9.13 8.74
C SER A 39 -8.05 -7.66 8.37
N PHE A 40 -7.10 -6.77 8.65
CA PHE A 40 -7.12 -5.39 8.17
C PHE A 40 -6.29 -5.24 6.88
N GLY A 41 -6.58 -4.20 6.13
CA GLY A 41 -5.76 -3.80 4.97
C GLY A 41 -6.01 -4.62 3.71
N GLY A 42 -7.14 -4.42 3.13
CA GLY A 42 -7.41 -4.76 1.75
C GLY A 42 -7.65 -6.23 1.46
N VAL A 43 -7.24 -6.63 0.26
CA VAL A 43 -7.43 -8.01 -0.22
C VAL A 43 -6.67 -9.01 0.63
N SER A 44 -5.51 -8.67 1.18
CA SER A 44 -4.81 -9.56 2.12
C SER A 44 -5.62 -9.85 3.39
N GLY A 45 -6.44 -8.88 3.87
CA GLY A 45 -7.40 -9.09 4.94
C GLY A 45 -8.57 -9.99 4.52
N MET A 46 -9.14 -9.74 3.34
CA MET A 46 -10.18 -10.62 2.76
C MET A 46 -9.66 -12.03 2.56
N ALA A 47 -8.43 -12.20 2.10
CA ALA A 47 -7.81 -13.49 1.89
C ALA A 47 -7.71 -14.30 3.19
N VAL A 48 -7.36 -13.64 4.31
CA VAL A 48 -7.34 -14.26 5.64
C VAL A 48 -8.75 -14.73 6.05
N VAL A 49 -9.78 -13.90 5.87
CA VAL A 49 -11.17 -14.29 6.19
C VAL A 49 -11.62 -15.47 5.33
N ILE A 50 -11.40 -15.42 4.02
CA ILE A 50 -11.85 -16.46 3.09
C ILE A 50 -11.07 -17.77 3.28
N SER A 51 -9.77 -17.72 3.60
CA SER A 51 -8.95 -18.92 3.83
C SER A 51 -9.45 -19.77 4.99
N ASN A 52 -10.17 -19.16 5.94
CA ASN A 52 -10.78 -19.89 7.05
C ASN A 52 -11.97 -20.79 6.62
N PHE A 53 -12.56 -20.54 5.44
CA PHE A 53 -13.68 -21.31 4.90
C PHE A 53 -13.30 -22.18 3.70
N THR A 54 -12.04 -22.14 3.26
CA THR A 54 -11.58 -22.85 2.07
C THR A 54 -10.29 -23.61 2.35
N ILE A 55 -9.96 -24.56 1.49
CA ILE A 55 -8.69 -25.30 1.54
C ILE A 55 -7.52 -24.53 0.91
N LEU A 56 -7.80 -23.35 0.32
CA LEU A 56 -6.78 -22.50 -0.28
C LEU A 56 -6.10 -21.66 0.78
N SER A 57 -4.79 -21.45 0.62
CA SER A 57 -4.04 -20.55 1.49
C SER A 57 -4.41 -19.07 1.28
N ALA A 58 -4.15 -18.24 2.30
CA ALA A 58 -4.37 -16.80 2.19
C ALA A 58 -3.55 -16.18 1.04
N SER A 59 -2.33 -16.68 0.77
CA SER A 59 -1.50 -16.25 -0.35
C SER A 59 -2.13 -16.53 -1.70
N GLN A 60 -2.70 -17.73 -1.87
CA GLN A 60 -3.36 -18.14 -3.13
C GLN A 60 -4.63 -17.31 -3.38
N ILE A 61 -5.46 -17.12 -2.36
CA ILE A 61 -6.67 -16.30 -2.45
C ILE A 61 -6.31 -14.85 -2.76
N ASN A 62 -5.30 -14.30 -2.10
CA ASN A 62 -4.77 -12.96 -2.35
C ASN A 62 -4.34 -12.78 -3.81
N LEU A 63 -3.64 -13.77 -4.40
CA LEU A 63 -3.26 -13.76 -5.80
C LEU A 63 -4.47 -13.66 -6.73
N VAL A 64 -5.47 -14.52 -6.55
CA VAL A 64 -6.66 -14.58 -7.43
C VAL A 64 -7.42 -13.26 -7.39
N ILE A 65 -7.71 -12.74 -6.18
CA ILE A 65 -8.48 -11.50 -6.03
C ILE A 65 -7.68 -10.30 -6.59
N ASN A 66 -6.38 -10.25 -6.35
CA ASN A 66 -5.52 -9.19 -6.87
C ASN A 66 -5.48 -9.15 -8.40
N LEU A 67 -5.44 -10.31 -9.06
CA LEU A 67 -5.49 -10.37 -10.53
C LEU A 67 -6.82 -9.84 -11.08
N LEU A 68 -7.95 -10.20 -10.46
CA LEU A 68 -9.26 -9.69 -10.85
C LEU A 68 -9.35 -8.16 -10.70
N LEU A 69 -8.91 -7.64 -9.55
CA LEU A 69 -8.93 -6.19 -9.29
C LEU A 69 -7.94 -5.42 -10.18
N LEU A 70 -6.83 -6.06 -10.57
CA LEU A 70 -5.88 -5.46 -11.50
C LEU A 70 -6.52 -5.19 -12.87
N VAL A 71 -7.31 -6.13 -13.40
CA VAL A 71 -8.04 -5.95 -14.66
C VAL A 71 -9.00 -4.75 -14.57
N LEU A 72 -9.73 -4.62 -13.46
CA LEU A 72 -10.58 -3.46 -13.19
C LEU A 72 -9.78 -2.16 -13.09
N GLY A 73 -8.62 -2.19 -12.43
CA GLY A 73 -7.72 -1.05 -12.29
C GLY A 73 -7.22 -0.53 -13.65
N PHE A 74 -6.81 -1.43 -14.54
CA PHE A 74 -6.41 -1.06 -15.90
C PHE A 74 -7.52 -0.37 -16.68
N ALA A 75 -8.74 -0.89 -16.59
CA ALA A 75 -9.89 -0.35 -17.31
C ALA A 75 -10.27 1.08 -16.85
N ILE A 76 -10.12 1.36 -15.54
CA ILE A 76 -10.63 2.60 -14.92
C ILE A 76 -9.54 3.66 -14.75
N LEU A 77 -8.35 3.28 -14.26
CA LEU A 77 -7.29 4.23 -13.85
C LEU A 77 -6.28 4.56 -14.96
N GLY A 78 -6.30 3.80 -16.06
CA GLY A 78 -5.47 4.04 -17.23
C GLY A 78 -4.08 3.38 -17.20
N LYS A 79 -3.36 3.48 -18.34
CA LYS A 79 -2.15 2.66 -18.58
C LYS A 79 -0.97 2.97 -17.65
N ASN A 80 -0.68 4.23 -17.36
CA ASN A 80 0.52 4.60 -16.58
C ASN A 80 0.45 4.11 -15.13
N PHE A 81 -0.70 4.27 -14.48
CA PHE A 81 -0.95 3.72 -13.16
C PHE A 81 -1.02 2.18 -13.20
N GLY A 82 -1.72 1.66 -14.21
CA GLY A 82 -1.95 0.24 -14.38
C GLY A 82 -0.66 -0.57 -14.53
N VAL A 83 0.33 -0.09 -15.30
CA VAL A 83 1.60 -0.83 -15.50
C VAL A 83 2.40 -0.95 -14.20
N LYS A 84 2.58 0.13 -13.45
CA LYS A 84 3.29 0.09 -12.16
C LYS A 84 2.55 -0.78 -11.15
N THR A 85 1.23 -0.63 -11.07
CA THR A 85 0.38 -1.44 -10.17
C THR A 85 0.39 -2.92 -10.58
N ALA A 86 0.37 -3.24 -11.88
CA ALA A 86 0.51 -4.59 -12.37
C ALA A 86 1.83 -5.23 -11.93
N TYR A 87 2.93 -4.49 -12.08
CA TYR A 87 4.23 -4.94 -11.61
C TYR A 87 4.22 -5.24 -10.12
N VAL A 88 3.70 -4.31 -9.29
CA VAL A 88 3.57 -4.49 -7.84
C VAL A 88 2.71 -5.71 -7.51
N THR A 89 1.52 -5.81 -8.09
CA THR A 89 0.57 -6.89 -7.82
C THR A 89 1.13 -8.27 -8.16
N VAL A 90 1.76 -8.39 -9.33
CA VAL A 90 2.37 -9.66 -9.76
C VAL A 90 3.58 -10.00 -8.88
N LEU A 91 4.46 -9.03 -8.61
CA LEU A 91 5.63 -9.24 -7.77
C LEU A 91 5.23 -9.65 -6.34
N SER A 92 4.32 -8.92 -5.69
CA SER A 92 3.83 -9.23 -4.35
C SER A 92 3.17 -10.61 -4.30
N SER A 93 2.30 -10.91 -5.26
CA SER A 93 1.65 -12.23 -5.31
C SER A 93 2.65 -13.37 -5.45
N LEU A 94 3.69 -13.20 -6.28
CA LEU A 94 4.75 -14.20 -6.43
C LEU A 94 5.61 -14.31 -5.17
N LEU A 95 5.97 -13.19 -4.52
CA LEU A 95 6.76 -13.19 -3.29
C LEU A 95 6.01 -13.84 -2.14
N LEU A 96 4.73 -13.54 -1.93
CA LEU A 96 3.92 -14.17 -0.89
C LEU A 96 3.82 -15.68 -1.08
N ASN A 97 3.58 -16.15 -2.30
CA ASN A 97 3.59 -17.58 -2.58
C ASN A 97 4.99 -18.21 -2.44
N ALA A 98 6.04 -17.50 -2.84
CA ALA A 98 7.41 -17.97 -2.65
C ALA A 98 7.77 -18.10 -1.16
N PHE A 99 7.39 -17.11 -0.34
CA PHE A 99 7.59 -17.18 1.12
C PHE A 99 6.86 -18.37 1.73
N GLU A 100 5.64 -18.68 1.29
CA GLU A 100 4.87 -19.84 1.75
C GLU A 100 5.57 -21.17 1.46
N VAL A 101 6.22 -21.28 0.29
CA VAL A 101 6.96 -22.50 -0.10
C VAL A 101 8.32 -22.59 0.60
N VAL A 102 9.07 -21.47 0.71
CA VAL A 102 10.44 -21.45 1.22
C VAL A 102 10.48 -21.41 2.75
N PHE A 103 9.56 -20.70 3.38
CA PHE A 103 9.49 -20.49 4.83
C PHE A 103 8.07 -20.71 5.35
N PRO A 104 7.53 -21.95 5.33
CA PRO A 104 6.15 -22.21 5.76
C PRO A 104 5.96 -21.86 7.23
N MET A 105 5.25 -20.76 7.50
CA MET A 105 4.94 -20.32 8.86
C MET A 105 3.58 -20.87 9.29
N LYS A 106 3.58 -21.71 10.33
CA LYS A 106 2.38 -22.34 10.92
C LYS A 106 1.89 -21.63 12.19
N ALA A 107 2.70 -20.74 12.74
CA ALA A 107 2.42 -20.01 13.97
C ALA A 107 3.06 -18.61 13.90
N PRO A 108 2.59 -17.65 14.73
CA PRO A 108 3.22 -16.35 14.89
C PRO A 108 4.71 -16.46 15.26
N LEU A 109 5.49 -15.44 14.88
CA LEU A 109 6.92 -15.39 15.17
C LEU A 109 7.20 -15.24 16.66
N THR A 110 6.34 -14.51 17.37
CA THR A 110 6.44 -14.27 18.80
C THR A 110 5.12 -14.58 19.51
N ASN A 111 5.14 -14.68 20.85
CA ASN A 111 3.92 -14.85 21.64
C ASN A 111 3.25 -13.50 22.02
N GLU A 112 3.83 -12.39 21.60
CA GLU A 112 3.40 -11.05 21.97
C GLU A 112 2.53 -10.44 20.86
N ILE A 113 1.22 -10.63 20.96
CA ILE A 113 0.24 -10.19 19.94
C ILE A 113 0.38 -8.71 19.59
N MET A 114 0.63 -7.83 20.58
CA MET A 114 0.75 -6.39 20.34
C MET A 114 2.02 -6.05 19.56
N LEU A 115 3.13 -6.75 19.80
CA LEU A 115 4.37 -6.58 19.03
C LEU A 115 4.17 -7.00 17.57
N GLU A 116 3.56 -8.18 17.37
CA GLU A 116 3.21 -8.68 16.02
C GLU A 116 2.29 -7.70 15.28
N LEU A 117 1.27 -7.18 15.97
CA LEU A 117 0.35 -6.20 15.42
C LEU A 117 1.06 -4.91 14.98
N CYS A 118 1.99 -4.40 15.78
CA CYS A 118 2.76 -3.21 15.42
C CYS A 118 3.53 -3.41 14.10
N PHE A 119 4.23 -4.52 13.92
CA PHE A 119 4.95 -4.80 12.67
C PHE A 119 4.00 -5.10 11.51
N ALA A 120 2.90 -5.81 11.75
CA ALA A 120 1.87 -6.06 10.75
C ALA A 120 1.22 -4.77 10.22
N ILE A 121 1.20 -3.70 11.01
CA ILE A 121 0.70 -2.38 10.62
C ILE A 121 1.79 -1.56 9.94
N LEU A 122 2.93 -1.36 10.62
CA LEU A 122 3.96 -0.41 10.22
C LEU A 122 4.59 -0.76 8.87
N LEU A 123 4.98 -2.03 8.67
CA LEU A 123 5.67 -2.44 7.45
C LEU A 123 4.79 -2.24 6.20
N PRO A 124 3.55 -2.78 6.14
CA PRO A 124 2.71 -2.56 4.98
C PRO A 124 2.24 -1.11 4.82
N ALA A 125 2.05 -0.36 5.92
CA ALA A 125 1.60 1.03 5.83
C ALA A 125 2.68 1.94 5.23
N ILE A 126 3.94 1.80 5.67
CA ILE A 126 5.08 2.54 5.11
C ILE A 126 5.27 2.17 3.64
N ALA A 127 5.23 0.88 3.32
CA ALA A 127 5.35 0.39 1.95
C ALA A 127 4.24 0.93 1.04
N SER A 128 2.98 0.88 1.49
CA SER A 128 1.84 1.44 0.74
C SER A 128 2.01 2.95 0.50
N ALA A 129 2.48 3.71 1.50
CA ALA A 129 2.74 5.14 1.35
C ALA A 129 3.82 5.42 0.28
N LEU A 130 4.90 4.63 0.25
CA LEU A 130 5.94 4.70 -0.78
C LEU A 130 5.39 4.37 -2.17
N LEU A 131 4.56 3.33 -2.29
CA LEU A 131 3.93 2.95 -3.56
C LEU A 131 3.00 4.06 -4.07
N PHE A 132 2.17 4.66 -3.21
CA PHE A 132 1.30 5.78 -3.60
C PHE A 132 2.08 7.03 -4.02
N TYR A 133 3.24 7.27 -3.41
CA TYR A 133 4.12 8.37 -3.82
C TYR A 133 4.66 8.15 -5.25
N GLU A 134 5.02 6.93 -5.60
CA GLU A 134 5.49 6.55 -6.94
C GLU A 134 4.33 6.37 -7.95
N ASN A 135 3.10 6.75 -7.60
CA ASN A 135 1.89 6.54 -8.40
C ASN A 135 1.68 5.06 -8.77
N ALA A 136 1.95 4.18 -7.83
CA ALA A 136 1.62 2.76 -7.87
C ALA A 136 0.67 2.43 -6.70
N SER A 137 0.16 1.22 -6.67
CA SER A 137 -0.63 0.72 -5.54
C SER A 137 -0.20 -0.71 -5.20
N GLY A 138 -0.46 -1.13 -3.96
CA GLY A 138 -0.22 -2.51 -3.50
C GLY A 138 -1.11 -3.55 -4.17
N GLY A 139 -1.97 -3.15 -5.08
CA GLY A 139 -3.04 -3.99 -5.64
C GLY A 139 -4.26 -4.05 -4.73
N GLY A 140 -5.18 -4.95 -5.03
CA GLY A 140 -6.32 -5.22 -4.18
C GLY A 140 -7.25 -4.03 -3.96
N THR A 141 -7.73 -3.87 -2.71
CA THR A 141 -8.63 -2.76 -2.33
C THR A 141 -7.99 -1.40 -2.48
N ASP A 142 -6.65 -1.30 -2.54
CA ASP A 142 -5.95 -0.07 -2.87
C ASP A 142 -6.37 0.45 -4.25
N ILE A 143 -6.62 -0.44 -5.23
CA ILE A 143 -7.15 -0.08 -6.55
C ILE A 143 -8.55 0.50 -6.41
N ILE A 144 -9.41 -0.11 -5.57
CA ILE A 144 -10.77 0.39 -5.31
C ILE A 144 -10.69 1.78 -4.67
N ALA A 145 -9.81 1.98 -3.70
CA ALA A 145 -9.61 3.28 -3.06
C ALA A 145 -9.13 4.35 -4.05
N MET A 146 -8.24 3.99 -4.99
CA MET A 146 -7.80 4.90 -6.05
C MET A 146 -8.91 5.20 -7.08
N VAL A 147 -9.80 4.25 -7.34
CA VAL A 147 -11.00 4.49 -8.15
C VAL A 147 -11.94 5.46 -7.43
N ILE A 148 -12.22 5.25 -6.14
CA ILE A 148 -13.03 6.17 -5.33
C ILE A 148 -12.42 7.57 -5.35
N ARG A 149 -11.10 7.69 -5.13
CA ARG A 149 -10.40 8.97 -5.21
C ARG A 149 -10.53 9.65 -6.57
N LYS A 150 -10.53 8.89 -7.67
CA LYS A 150 -10.68 9.46 -9.02
C LYS A 150 -12.02 10.15 -9.23
N TYR A 151 -13.08 9.64 -8.62
CA TYR A 151 -14.44 10.16 -8.74
C TYR A 151 -14.91 10.98 -7.52
N SER A 152 -14.07 11.13 -6.50
CA SER A 152 -14.36 11.85 -5.24
C SER A 152 -13.19 12.74 -4.85
N THR A 153 -13.45 13.73 -4.00
CA THR A 153 -12.42 14.62 -3.40
C THR A 153 -11.77 14.01 -2.15
N MET A 154 -12.03 12.75 -1.85
CA MET A 154 -11.52 12.07 -0.64
C MET A 154 -10.02 11.82 -0.72
N ASN A 155 -9.35 11.87 0.42
CA ASN A 155 -7.95 11.43 0.54
C ASN A 155 -7.83 9.91 0.34
N VAL A 156 -6.66 9.46 -0.12
CA VAL A 156 -6.39 8.01 -0.35
C VAL A 156 -6.59 7.21 0.93
N SER A 157 -6.06 7.69 2.05
CA SER A 157 -6.17 7.04 3.36
C SER A 157 -7.62 6.88 3.84
N THR A 158 -8.46 7.90 3.63
CA THR A 158 -9.89 7.84 3.95
C THR A 158 -10.63 6.86 3.05
N ALA A 159 -10.33 6.83 1.75
CA ALA A 159 -10.92 5.86 0.83
C ALA A 159 -10.51 4.43 1.19
N LEU A 160 -9.23 4.20 1.55
CA LEU A 160 -8.74 2.91 2.06
C LEU A 160 -9.45 2.48 3.34
N LEU A 161 -9.65 3.41 4.28
CA LEU A 161 -10.34 3.12 5.54
C LEU A 161 -11.76 2.59 5.27
N TRP A 162 -12.52 3.23 4.40
CA TRP A 162 -13.89 2.80 4.07
C TRP A 162 -13.92 1.45 3.35
N THR A 163 -13.01 1.22 2.39
CA THR A 163 -12.96 -0.07 1.67
C THR A 163 -12.54 -1.21 2.57
N ASP A 164 -11.60 -0.98 3.48
CA ASP A 164 -11.08 -2.00 4.37
C ASP A 164 -12.00 -2.23 5.59
N LEU A 165 -12.87 -1.26 5.94
CA LEU A 165 -13.82 -1.39 7.05
C LEU A 165 -14.77 -2.58 6.86
N VAL A 166 -15.25 -2.79 5.63
CA VAL A 166 -16.12 -3.93 5.31
C VAL A 166 -15.42 -5.25 5.64
N VAL A 167 -14.15 -5.37 5.30
CA VAL A 167 -13.34 -6.58 5.57
C VAL A 167 -13.16 -6.81 7.06
N VAL A 168 -12.89 -5.75 7.81
CA VAL A 168 -12.70 -5.82 9.27
C VAL A 168 -13.98 -6.20 9.99
N VAL A 169 -15.14 -5.70 9.54
CA VAL A 169 -16.45 -6.10 10.09
C VAL A 169 -16.69 -7.60 9.85
N CYS A 170 -16.42 -8.10 8.64
CA CYS A 170 -16.51 -9.53 8.36
C CYS A 170 -15.55 -10.35 9.24
N ALA A 171 -14.32 -9.88 9.42
CA ALA A 171 -13.34 -10.54 10.27
C ALA A 171 -13.79 -10.63 11.75
N PHE A 172 -14.40 -9.58 12.27
CA PHE A 172 -14.93 -9.55 13.63
C PHE A 172 -16.04 -10.60 13.87
N LEU A 173 -16.78 -10.96 12.81
CA LEU A 173 -17.81 -11.99 12.88
C LEU A 173 -17.27 -13.42 12.74
N VAL A 174 -16.07 -13.58 12.16
CA VAL A 174 -15.47 -14.89 11.82
C VAL A 174 -14.44 -15.34 12.85
N PHE A 175 -13.63 -14.41 13.36
CA PHE A 175 -12.56 -14.71 14.29
C PHE A 175 -12.95 -14.36 15.74
N ASP A 176 -12.07 -14.74 16.67
CA ASP A 176 -12.22 -14.40 18.08
C ASP A 176 -12.17 -12.89 18.33
N THR A 177 -12.69 -12.47 19.48
CA THR A 177 -12.83 -11.05 19.84
C THR A 177 -11.48 -10.32 19.85
N VAL A 178 -10.39 -10.99 20.27
CA VAL A 178 -9.05 -10.36 20.32
C VAL A 178 -8.57 -10.05 18.91
N THR A 179 -8.63 -11.02 18.00
CA THR A 179 -8.24 -10.86 16.58
C THR A 179 -9.11 -9.80 15.89
N GLY A 180 -10.42 -9.78 16.17
CA GLY A 180 -11.33 -8.76 15.65
C GLY A 180 -10.97 -7.35 16.13
N LEU A 181 -10.73 -7.14 17.43
CA LEU A 181 -10.31 -5.85 17.98
C LEU A 181 -8.94 -5.42 17.44
N CYS A 182 -7.98 -6.34 17.34
CA CYS A 182 -6.68 -6.08 16.71
C CYS A 182 -6.83 -5.66 15.25
N SER A 183 -7.76 -6.25 14.51
CA SER A 183 -8.04 -5.87 13.13
C SER A 183 -8.64 -4.46 13.01
N ILE A 184 -9.54 -4.07 13.91
CA ILE A 184 -10.06 -2.69 13.98
C ILE A 184 -8.94 -1.70 14.29
N LEU A 185 -8.13 -1.99 15.33
CA LEU A 185 -6.99 -1.14 15.71
C LEU A 185 -5.99 -1.04 14.54
N GLY A 186 -5.71 -2.16 13.88
CA GLY A 186 -4.82 -2.22 12.72
C GLY A 186 -5.30 -1.38 11.55
N LEU A 187 -6.60 -1.39 11.25
CA LEU A 187 -7.20 -0.57 10.21
C LEU A 187 -7.02 0.93 10.49
N LEU A 188 -7.36 1.37 11.70
CA LEU A 188 -7.25 2.78 12.10
C LEU A 188 -5.78 3.23 12.09
N ALA A 189 -4.90 2.47 12.71
CA ALA A 189 -3.48 2.79 12.80
C ALA A 189 -2.80 2.79 11.42
N LYS A 190 -3.10 1.81 10.54
CA LYS A 190 -2.62 1.77 9.15
C LYS A 190 -3.00 3.04 8.39
N SER A 191 -4.27 3.46 8.47
CA SER A 191 -4.77 4.66 7.81
C SER A 191 -4.02 5.91 8.26
N LEU A 192 -3.83 6.08 9.59
CA LEU A 192 -3.08 7.21 10.16
C LEU A 192 -1.61 7.22 9.73
N VAL A 193 -0.95 6.07 9.73
CA VAL A 193 0.45 5.95 9.30
C VAL A 193 0.60 6.33 7.83
N ILE A 194 -0.26 5.80 6.95
CA ILE A 194 -0.23 6.12 5.51
C ILE A 194 -0.40 7.63 5.31
N ASP A 195 -1.38 8.24 5.97
CA ASP A 195 -1.68 9.67 5.83
C ASP A 195 -0.49 10.55 6.22
N LYS A 196 0.09 10.28 7.40
CA LYS A 196 1.25 11.01 7.90
C LYS A 196 2.50 10.83 7.02
N PHE A 197 2.73 9.64 6.47
CA PHE A 197 3.84 9.40 5.56
C PHE A 197 3.65 10.13 4.23
N ILE A 198 2.46 10.05 3.62
CA ILE A 198 2.17 10.76 2.36
C ILE A 198 2.28 12.27 2.57
N GLU A 199 1.75 12.79 3.68
CA GLU A 199 1.86 14.22 4.02
C GLU A 199 3.34 14.65 4.07
N ARG A 200 4.19 13.91 4.79
CA ARG A 200 5.62 14.20 4.92
C ARG A 200 6.38 14.11 3.59
N MET A 201 6.06 13.15 2.76
CA MET A 201 6.71 12.99 1.45
C MET A 201 6.33 14.09 0.46
N LYS A 202 5.18 14.74 0.66
CA LYS A 202 4.69 15.86 -0.17
C LYS A 202 4.98 17.23 0.42
N LEU A 203 5.72 17.30 1.53
CA LEU A 203 6.07 18.58 2.15
C LEU A 203 6.91 19.42 1.18
N ASN A 204 6.34 20.53 0.73
CA ASN A 204 7.03 21.57 0.00
C ASN A 204 7.48 22.65 1.01
N LYS A 205 8.66 23.22 0.78
CA LYS A 205 9.11 24.38 1.55
C LYS A 205 8.50 25.63 0.91
N TYR A 206 7.76 26.38 1.69
CA TYR A 206 7.26 27.69 1.28
C TYR A 206 8.15 28.76 1.89
N PHE A 207 8.57 29.72 1.06
CA PHE A 207 9.29 30.91 1.50
C PHE A 207 8.41 32.12 1.20
N THR A 208 8.09 32.90 2.22
CA THR A 208 7.43 34.20 2.05
C THR A 208 8.52 35.26 1.99
N ILE A 209 8.73 35.86 0.83
CA ILE A 209 9.72 36.91 0.62
C ILE A 209 8.97 38.24 0.61
N VAL A 210 9.26 39.09 1.58
CA VAL A 210 8.75 40.48 1.62
C VAL A 210 9.85 41.40 1.07
N SER A 211 9.56 42.08 -0.04
CA SER A 211 10.52 42.95 -0.71
C SER A 211 9.85 44.25 -1.14
N THR A 212 10.61 45.33 -1.08
CA THR A 212 10.19 46.64 -1.63
C THR A 212 10.24 46.69 -3.15
N ASN A 213 10.96 45.76 -3.79
CA ASN A 213 11.03 45.62 -5.26
C ASN A 213 10.85 44.15 -5.66
N PRO A 214 9.62 43.66 -5.82
CA PRO A 214 9.33 42.26 -6.06
C PRO A 214 9.65 41.78 -7.49
N ASP A 215 9.57 42.65 -8.51
CA ASP A 215 9.67 42.26 -9.92
C ASP A 215 10.98 41.56 -10.31
N PRO A 216 12.18 42.02 -9.91
CA PRO A 216 13.43 41.32 -10.22
C PRO A 216 13.49 39.93 -9.59
N ILE A 217 12.94 39.78 -8.36
CA ILE A 217 12.92 38.49 -7.63
C ILE A 217 11.98 37.51 -8.31
N CYS A 218 10.79 37.96 -8.68
CA CYS A 218 9.83 37.15 -9.43
C CYS A 218 10.41 36.68 -10.77
N ASN A 219 11.03 37.60 -11.53
CA ASN A 219 11.65 37.26 -12.80
C ASN A 219 12.76 36.23 -12.66
N TYR A 220 13.64 36.38 -11.67
CA TYR A 220 14.72 35.42 -11.38
C TYR A 220 14.16 34.04 -11.01
N ILE A 221 13.14 33.98 -10.15
CA ILE A 221 12.52 32.70 -9.74
C ILE A 221 11.84 32.02 -10.90
N THR A 222 11.17 32.77 -11.80
CA THR A 222 10.37 32.20 -12.89
C THR A 222 11.19 31.87 -14.14
N HIS A 223 12.33 32.53 -14.38
CA HIS A 223 13.12 32.37 -15.61
C HIS A 223 14.47 31.72 -15.40
N ASP A 224 15.11 31.90 -14.24
CA ASP A 224 16.49 31.44 -14.00
C ASP A 224 16.58 30.22 -13.06
N LEU A 225 15.55 29.96 -12.22
CA LEU A 225 15.52 28.85 -11.26
C LEU A 225 14.76 27.61 -11.74
N HIS A 226 14.49 27.51 -13.03
CA HIS A 226 13.84 26.32 -13.65
C HIS A 226 14.76 25.12 -13.72
#